data_249ae3c31bc21f63709a0da513395d61
#
_entry.id   249ae3c31bc21f63709a0da513395d61
#
_cell.length_a   1.000
_cell.length_b   1.000
_cell.length_c   1.000
_cell.angle_alpha   90.00
_cell.angle_beta   90.00
_cell.angle_gamma   90.00
#
_symmetry.space_group_name_H-M   'P 1'
#
loop_
_entity.id
_entity.type
_entity.pdbx_description
1 polymer ?
#
loop_
_entity_poly.entity_id
_entity_poly.type
_entity_poly.pdbx_seq_one_letter_code
_entity_poly.pdbx_strand_id
1 'polypeptide(L)'
;MDSITFRVGTAANHDEIIDFLNLHFLPQEPMNISIGLLEPGYRIPYFDRMVREHLRDEGTLVVLAREKNVLMGLAMFITDNNREESEQEKETDLICPEKLTEIFNFIEMMRSHMDVGSQFGVSQWADLEFLACHSQRRLPGLGTELVRIGTNMLADTGTKVGHNSIKP
;
A
#
# COMPACT_ATOMS: atom_id res chain seq x y z
N MET A 1 -19.36 10.39 -18.56
CA MET A 1 -18.45 9.94 -17.50
C MET A 1 -17.45 11.06 -17.29
N ASP A 2 -17.44 11.64 -16.11
CA ASP A 2 -16.40 12.62 -15.76
C ASP A 2 -15.05 11.90 -15.82
N SER A 3 -14.04 12.58 -16.36
CA SER A 3 -12.72 11.99 -16.60
C SER A 3 -12.02 11.72 -15.25
N ILE A 4 -11.52 10.49 -15.08
CA ILE A 4 -10.61 10.18 -13.97
C ILE A 4 -9.28 10.89 -14.21
N THR A 5 -8.78 11.56 -13.20
CA THR A 5 -7.45 12.16 -13.19
C THR A 5 -6.54 11.40 -12.25
N PHE A 6 -5.28 11.23 -12.65
CA PHE A 6 -4.25 10.57 -11.84
C PHE A 6 -3.21 11.61 -11.42
N ARG A 7 -2.79 11.55 -10.15
CA ARG A 7 -1.80 12.47 -9.59
C ARG A 7 -0.92 11.72 -8.58
N VAL A 8 0.30 12.19 -8.41
CA VAL A 8 1.16 11.75 -7.30
C VAL A 8 0.65 12.35 -6.00
N GLY A 9 0.56 11.54 -4.96
CA GLY A 9 0.24 11.97 -3.61
C GLY A 9 1.36 12.83 -3.03
N THR A 10 0.99 13.81 -2.23
CA THR A 10 1.90 14.72 -1.54
C THR A 10 1.60 14.74 -0.05
N ALA A 11 2.45 15.38 0.75
CA ALA A 11 2.22 15.51 2.19
C ALA A 11 0.83 16.09 2.55
N ALA A 12 0.27 16.95 1.68
CA ALA A 12 -1.09 17.48 1.86
C ALA A 12 -2.20 16.42 1.76
N ASN A 13 -1.88 15.23 1.22
CA ASN A 13 -2.85 14.15 1.04
C ASN A 13 -2.75 13.08 2.15
N HIS A 14 -1.80 13.15 3.08
CA HIS A 14 -1.54 12.07 4.04
C HIS A 14 -2.79 11.68 4.83
N ASP A 15 -3.52 12.63 5.41
CA ASP A 15 -4.71 12.34 6.19
C ASP A 15 -5.82 11.73 5.33
N GLU A 16 -6.03 12.25 4.12
CA GLU A 16 -7.00 11.71 3.17
C GLU A 16 -6.67 10.27 2.74
N ILE A 17 -5.39 9.97 2.51
CA ILE A 17 -4.91 8.62 2.16
C ILE A 17 -5.18 7.65 3.32
N ILE A 18 -4.83 8.03 4.55
CA ILE A 18 -5.05 7.22 5.74
C ILE A 18 -6.55 6.96 5.94
N ASP A 19 -7.38 7.98 5.84
CA ASP A 19 -8.83 7.85 5.94
C ASP A 19 -9.41 6.94 4.84
N PHE A 20 -8.91 7.08 3.62
CA PHE A 20 -9.33 6.24 2.50
C PHE A 20 -8.98 4.76 2.71
N LEU A 21 -7.78 4.46 3.19
CA LEU A 21 -7.35 3.09 3.51
C LEU A 21 -8.18 2.49 4.64
N ASN A 22 -8.47 3.24 5.69
CA ASN A 22 -9.34 2.79 6.77
C ASN A 22 -10.76 2.48 6.31
N LEU A 23 -11.29 3.26 5.36
CA LEU A 23 -12.67 3.13 4.90
C LEU A 23 -12.84 2.10 3.78
N HIS A 24 -11.85 1.99 2.89
CA HIS A 24 -12.02 1.25 1.64
C HIS A 24 -11.04 0.07 1.47
N PHE A 25 -9.92 0.03 2.20
CA PHE A 25 -8.96 -1.07 2.17
C PHE A 25 -9.17 -2.03 3.34
N LEU A 26 -8.98 -1.58 4.57
CA LEU A 26 -9.00 -2.46 5.74
C LEU A 26 -10.27 -3.33 5.84
N PRO A 27 -11.49 -2.81 5.61
CA PRO A 27 -12.71 -3.61 5.72
C PRO A 27 -12.95 -4.56 4.52
N GLN A 28 -12.21 -4.41 3.44
CA GLN A 28 -12.40 -5.18 2.20
C GLN A 28 -11.28 -6.18 1.94
N GLU A 29 -10.18 -6.07 2.67
CA GLU A 29 -9.02 -6.93 2.51
C GLU A 29 -9.35 -8.35 3.02
N PRO A 30 -9.19 -9.40 2.18
CA PRO A 30 -9.62 -10.77 2.52
C PRO A 30 -8.98 -11.34 3.78
N MET A 31 -7.69 -11.06 4.04
CA MET A 31 -7.03 -11.54 5.27
C MET A 31 -7.65 -10.90 6.51
N ASN A 32 -7.90 -9.58 6.47
CA ASN A 32 -8.55 -8.87 7.56
C ASN A 32 -9.95 -9.43 7.86
N ILE A 33 -10.70 -9.74 6.80
CA ILE A 33 -12.04 -10.33 6.93
C ILE A 33 -11.95 -11.73 7.54
N SER A 34 -11.01 -12.56 7.07
CA SER A 34 -10.90 -13.97 7.46
C SER A 34 -10.64 -14.17 8.95
N ILE A 35 -9.89 -13.26 9.57
CA ILE A 35 -9.57 -13.29 11.01
C ILE A 35 -10.47 -12.38 11.85
N GLY A 36 -11.42 -11.68 11.21
CA GLY A 36 -12.28 -10.72 11.89
C GLY A 36 -11.48 -9.58 12.55
N LEU A 37 -10.53 -8.98 11.80
CA LEU A 37 -9.65 -7.93 12.32
C LEU A 37 -10.44 -6.72 12.83
N LEU A 38 -11.47 -6.32 12.08
CA LEU A 38 -12.21 -5.10 12.36
C LEU A 38 -13.63 -5.40 12.85
N GLU A 39 -14.02 -4.69 13.89
CA GLU A 39 -15.42 -4.47 14.23
C GLU A 39 -15.96 -3.25 13.46
N PRO A 40 -17.27 -3.20 13.13
CA PRO A 40 -17.84 -2.06 12.42
C PRO A 40 -17.54 -0.72 13.12
N GLY A 41 -16.92 0.20 12.39
CA GLY A 41 -16.56 1.53 12.90
C GLY A 41 -15.29 1.60 13.74
N TYR A 42 -14.58 0.49 13.91
CA TYR A 42 -13.31 0.49 14.61
C TYR A 42 -12.16 0.96 13.69
N ARG A 43 -11.31 1.80 14.22
CA ARG A 43 -10.07 2.29 13.58
C ARG A 43 -8.87 1.77 14.37
N ILE A 44 -7.82 1.40 13.67
CA ILE A 44 -6.59 0.86 14.27
C ILE A 44 -5.53 1.96 14.31
N PRO A 45 -5.26 2.60 15.46
CA PRO A 45 -4.28 3.69 15.54
C PRO A 45 -2.86 3.28 15.12
N TYR A 46 -2.50 2.02 15.38
CA TYR A 46 -1.22 1.46 14.93
C TYR A 46 -1.11 1.47 13.40
N PHE A 47 -2.18 1.07 12.69
CA PHE A 47 -2.22 1.09 11.22
C PHE A 47 -2.09 2.52 10.68
N ASP A 48 -2.82 3.47 11.25
CA ASP A 48 -2.74 4.88 10.84
C ASP A 48 -1.33 5.43 10.94
N ARG A 49 -0.63 5.09 12.02
CA ARG A 49 0.73 5.50 12.24
C ARG A 49 1.68 4.83 11.25
N MET A 50 1.58 3.53 11.05
CA MET A 50 2.39 2.78 10.10
C MET A 50 2.25 3.38 8.68
N VAL A 51 1.03 3.62 8.22
CA VAL A 51 0.79 4.26 6.92
C VAL A 51 1.41 5.66 6.87
N ARG A 52 1.30 6.44 7.94
CA ARG A 52 1.90 7.79 8.02
C ARG A 52 3.43 7.76 7.95
N GLU A 53 4.05 6.76 8.55
CA GLU A 53 5.50 6.55 8.47
C GLU A 53 5.92 6.23 7.03
N HIS A 54 5.24 5.30 6.35
CA HIS A 54 5.47 5.03 4.93
C HIS A 54 5.31 6.29 4.06
N LEU A 55 4.27 7.10 4.30
CA LEU A 55 4.04 8.32 3.53
C LEU A 55 5.12 9.40 3.73
N ARG A 56 5.94 9.32 4.76
CA ARG A 56 7.07 10.23 5.02
C ARG A 56 8.38 9.74 4.43
N ASP A 57 8.43 8.48 4.02
CA ASP A 57 9.62 7.89 3.43
C ASP A 57 9.77 8.39 1.98
N GLU A 58 10.99 8.86 1.63
CA GLU A 58 11.33 9.34 0.28
C GLU A 58 11.24 8.21 -0.77
N GLY A 59 11.33 6.95 -0.36
CA GLY A 59 11.15 5.78 -1.22
C GLY A 59 9.68 5.45 -1.54
N THR A 60 8.72 6.21 -1.01
CA THR A 60 7.29 5.93 -1.21
C THR A 60 6.71 6.72 -2.36
N LEU A 61 6.13 6.02 -3.34
CA LEU A 61 5.32 6.59 -4.41
C LEU A 61 3.85 6.27 -4.18
N VAL A 62 2.99 7.29 -4.12
CA VAL A 62 1.54 7.10 -4.10
C VAL A 62 0.91 7.69 -5.35
N VAL A 63 0.15 6.88 -6.07
CA VAL A 63 -0.68 7.32 -7.21
C VAL A 63 -2.13 7.42 -6.76
N LEU A 64 -2.72 8.59 -6.90
CA LEU A 64 -4.10 8.89 -6.54
C LEU A 64 -4.96 9.00 -7.81
N ALA A 65 -6.08 8.30 -7.85
CA ALA A 65 -7.10 8.43 -8.90
C ALA A 65 -8.29 9.22 -8.36
N ARG A 66 -8.69 10.28 -9.07
CA ARG A 66 -9.79 11.14 -8.65
C ARG A 66 -10.82 11.31 -9.74
N GLU A 67 -12.08 11.33 -9.34
CA GLU A 67 -13.20 11.81 -10.14
C GLU A 67 -13.65 13.15 -9.56
N LYS A 68 -13.36 14.26 -10.27
CA LYS A 68 -13.49 15.60 -9.71
C LYS A 68 -12.61 15.73 -8.45
N ASN A 69 -13.22 16.00 -7.29
CA ASN A 69 -12.50 16.11 -6.01
C ASN A 69 -12.62 14.86 -5.12
N VAL A 70 -13.24 13.79 -5.60
CA VAL A 70 -13.45 12.56 -4.84
C VAL A 70 -12.31 11.60 -5.13
N LEU A 71 -11.65 11.10 -4.09
CA LEU A 71 -10.64 10.03 -4.21
C LEU A 71 -11.36 8.71 -4.54
N MET A 72 -11.03 8.13 -5.69
CA MET A 72 -11.65 6.92 -6.22
C MET A 72 -10.79 5.68 -6.04
N GLY A 73 -9.49 5.88 -5.87
CA GLY A 73 -8.54 4.81 -5.60
C GLY A 73 -7.13 5.33 -5.44
N LEU A 74 -6.29 4.48 -4.87
CA LEU A 74 -4.87 4.73 -4.74
C LEU A 74 -4.05 3.44 -4.91
N ALA A 75 -2.80 3.61 -5.34
CA ALA A 75 -1.75 2.61 -5.28
C ALA A 75 -0.54 3.21 -4.58
N MET A 76 -0.04 2.53 -3.57
CA MET A 76 1.16 2.92 -2.82
C MET A 76 2.26 1.89 -3.09
N PHE A 77 3.39 2.39 -3.54
CA PHE A 77 4.59 1.61 -3.80
C PHE A 77 5.70 2.06 -2.86
N ILE A 78 6.46 1.11 -2.35
CA ILE A 78 7.62 1.35 -1.50
C ILE A 78 8.83 0.76 -2.18
N THR A 79 9.89 1.57 -2.39
CA THR A 79 11.14 1.10 -2.94
C THR A 79 12.01 0.51 -1.85
N ASP A 80 12.54 -0.68 -2.08
CA ASP A 80 13.23 -1.49 -1.07
C ASP A 80 14.71 -1.15 -0.89
N ASN A 81 15.09 0.12 -1.07
CA ASN A 81 16.48 0.53 -0.84
C ASN A 81 16.85 0.69 0.64
N ASN A 82 15.91 0.61 1.56
CA ASN A 82 16.09 0.95 2.96
C ASN A 82 15.30 0.06 3.94
N ARG A 83 14.96 -1.16 3.54
CA ARG A 83 14.54 -2.18 4.51
C ARG A 83 15.74 -2.83 5.22
N GLU A 84 16.87 -2.14 5.36
CA GLU A 84 17.66 -2.38 6.54
C GLU A 84 16.74 -2.07 7.71
N GLU A 85 16.43 -3.15 8.42
CA GLU A 85 15.69 -3.14 9.66
C GLU A 85 15.95 -1.82 10.37
N SER A 86 15.03 -0.89 10.26
CA SER A 86 14.96 0.19 11.22
C SER A 86 14.53 -0.48 12.52
N GLU A 87 15.45 -1.21 13.12
CA GLU A 87 15.47 -1.63 14.52
C GLU A 87 15.48 -0.41 15.45
N GLN A 88 14.96 0.68 15.02
CA GLN A 88 14.42 1.66 15.90
C GLN A 88 12.96 1.27 16.11
N GLU A 89 12.75 0.30 17.00
CA GLU A 89 11.65 0.35 17.94
C GLU A 89 11.67 1.76 18.53
N LYS A 90 11.15 2.71 17.76
CA LYS A 90 10.80 4.00 18.28
C LYS A 90 9.76 3.68 19.33
N GLU A 91 10.18 3.80 20.56
CA GLU A 91 9.41 3.78 21.79
C GLU A 91 8.03 4.38 21.54
N THR A 92 7.06 3.53 21.28
CA THR A 92 5.74 3.97 20.87
C THR A 92 4.76 3.22 21.73
N ASP A 93 3.99 4.00 22.48
CA ASP A 93 2.90 3.52 23.33
C ASP A 93 1.77 2.80 22.56
N LEU A 94 1.87 2.71 21.22
CA LEU A 94 0.88 2.05 20.38
C LEU A 94 1.24 0.58 20.18
N ILE A 95 0.53 -0.27 20.90
CA ILE A 95 0.64 -1.73 20.76
C ILE A 95 -0.04 -2.16 19.46
N CYS A 96 0.67 -2.95 18.65
CA CYS A 96 0.07 -3.60 17.48
C CYS A 96 -0.99 -4.60 17.95
N PRO A 97 -2.24 -4.53 17.46
CA PRO A 97 -3.24 -5.54 17.78
C PRO A 97 -2.78 -6.95 17.40
N GLU A 98 -3.05 -7.94 18.26
CA GLU A 98 -2.62 -9.33 18.05
C GLU A 98 -2.99 -9.87 16.66
N LYS A 99 -4.24 -9.67 16.24
CA LYS A 99 -4.70 -10.08 14.90
C LYS A 99 -3.93 -9.41 13.76
N LEU A 100 -3.56 -8.15 13.89
CA LEU A 100 -2.76 -7.46 12.89
C LEU A 100 -1.33 -7.99 12.88
N THR A 101 -0.78 -8.33 14.04
CA THR A 101 0.52 -8.99 14.17
C THR A 101 0.52 -10.36 13.47
N GLU A 102 -0.56 -11.14 13.57
CA GLU A 102 -0.70 -12.42 12.85
C GLU A 102 -0.62 -12.22 11.33
N ILE A 103 -1.29 -11.19 10.79
CA ILE A 103 -1.21 -10.85 9.37
C ILE A 103 0.21 -10.47 8.96
N PHE A 104 0.88 -9.62 9.72
CA PHE A 104 2.26 -9.22 9.42
C PHE A 104 3.22 -10.41 9.45
N ASN A 105 3.12 -11.28 10.47
CA ASN A 105 3.93 -12.49 10.54
C ASN A 105 3.69 -13.42 9.34
N PHE A 106 2.43 -13.54 8.88
CA PHE A 106 2.12 -14.32 7.69
C PHE A 106 2.73 -13.71 6.42
N ILE A 107 2.62 -12.39 6.24
CA ILE A 107 3.20 -11.67 5.09
C ILE A 107 4.72 -11.82 5.11
N GLU A 108 5.36 -11.66 6.27
CA GLU A 108 6.80 -11.79 6.42
C GLU A 108 7.28 -13.23 6.13
N MET A 109 6.56 -14.22 6.63
CA MET A 109 6.83 -15.61 6.29
C MET A 109 6.75 -15.85 4.77
N MET A 110 5.75 -15.29 4.08
CA MET A 110 5.65 -15.39 2.62
C MET A 110 6.82 -14.68 1.91
N ARG A 111 7.20 -13.51 2.38
CA ARG A 111 8.33 -12.73 1.82
C ARG A 111 9.67 -13.43 2.02
N SER A 112 9.90 -14.05 3.17
CA SER A 112 11.16 -14.74 3.48
C SER A 112 11.48 -15.90 2.53
N HIS A 113 10.48 -16.42 1.79
CA HIS A 113 10.65 -17.46 0.78
C HIS A 113 10.96 -16.88 -0.62
N MET A 114 10.97 -15.56 -0.79
CA MET A 114 11.18 -14.89 -2.06
C MET A 114 12.41 -13.98 -2.00
N ASP A 115 13.51 -14.41 -2.59
CA ASP A 115 14.67 -13.53 -2.84
C ASP A 115 14.49 -12.88 -4.23
N VAL A 116 13.78 -11.76 -4.25
CA VAL A 116 13.51 -11.00 -5.48
C VAL A 116 14.80 -10.53 -6.14
N GLY A 117 15.75 -10.06 -5.34
CA GLY A 117 17.04 -9.57 -5.83
C GLY A 117 17.78 -10.63 -6.62
N SER A 118 18.00 -11.81 -6.03
CA SER A 118 18.70 -12.93 -6.67
C SER A 118 17.88 -13.54 -7.80
N GLN A 119 16.56 -13.70 -7.62
CA GLN A 119 15.70 -14.35 -8.61
C GLN A 119 15.58 -13.55 -9.92
N PHE A 120 15.59 -12.24 -9.86
CA PHE A 120 15.44 -11.36 -11.01
C PHE A 120 16.72 -10.59 -11.39
N GLY A 121 17.82 -10.81 -10.65
CA GLY A 121 19.10 -10.13 -10.88
C GLY A 121 19.01 -8.61 -10.76
N VAL A 122 18.23 -8.14 -9.79
CA VAL A 122 17.98 -6.71 -9.55
C VAL A 122 18.48 -6.31 -8.17
N SER A 123 19.06 -5.10 -8.07
CA SER A 123 19.51 -4.52 -6.82
C SER A 123 18.48 -3.57 -6.19
N GLN A 124 17.46 -3.21 -6.94
CA GLN A 124 16.41 -2.30 -6.52
C GLN A 124 15.08 -2.75 -7.10
N TRP A 125 14.05 -2.77 -6.26
CA TRP A 125 12.68 -3.06 -6.68
C TRP A 125 11.70 -2.21 -5.87
N ALA A 126 10.46 -2.22 -6.27
CA ALA A 126 9.39 -1.60 -5.50
C ALA A 126 8.29 -2.63 -5.23
N ASP A 127 7.82 -2.66 -4.00
CA ASP A 127 6.66 -3.44 -3.58
C ASP A 127 5.39 -2.60 -3.73
N LEU A 128 4.32 -3.21 -4.21
CA LEU A 128 2.98 -2.64 -4.13
C LEU A 128 2.42 -2.92 -2.73
N GLU A 129 2.55 -1.95 -1.84
CA GLU A 129 2.14 -2.10 -0.44
C GLU A 129 0.62 -2.03 -0.28
N PHE A 130 -0.02 -1.02 -0.89
CA PHE A 130 -1.47 -0.87 -0.86
C PHE A 130 -2.04 -0.60 -2.24
N LEU A 131 -3.11 -1.33 -2.58
CA LEU A 131 -3.97 -1.05 -3.72
C LEU A 131 -5.42 -1.00 -3.22
N ALA A 132 -6.02 0.17 -3.26
CA ALA A 132 -7.38 0.39 -2.79
C ALA A 132 -8.23 1.13 -3.81
N CYS A 133 -9.48 0.68 -3.96
CA CYS A 133 -10.50 1.37 -4.74
C CYS A 133 -11.72 1.66 -3.87
N HIS A 134 -12.45 2.73 -4.20
CA HIS A 134 -13.63 3.14 -3.46
C HIS A 134 -14.67 2.00 -3.41
N SER A 135 -14.99 1.50 -2.22
CA SER A 135 -15.76 0.28 -2.03
C SER A 135 -17.20 0.34 -2.57
N GLN A 136 -17.80 1.54 -2.56
CA GLN A 136 -19.19 1.76 -3.00
C GLN A 136 -19.31 2.31 -4.44
N ARG A 137 -18.23 2.85 -5.00
CA ARG A 137 -18.20 3.47 -6.34
C ARG A 137 -17.14 2.79 -7.19
N ARG A 138 -17.33 1.49 -7.45
CA ARG A 138 -16.35 0.70 -8.20
C ARG A 138 -16.34 1.10 -9.67
N LEU A 139 -15.15 1.42 -10.16
CA LEU A 139 -14.86 1.67 -11.57
C LEU A 139 -14.08 0.49 -12.13
N PRO A 140 -14.64 -0.26 -13.08
CA PRO A 140 -13.93 -1.40 -13.68
C PRO A 140 -12.58 -0.98 -14.26
N GLY A 141 -11.52 -1.74 -13.95
CA GLY A 141 -10.17 -1.50 -14.45
C GLY A 141 -9.38 -0.41 -13.70
N LEU A 142 -9.97 0.31 -12.74
CA LEU A 142 -9.26 1.39 -12.03
C LEU A 142 -8.02 0.90 -11.30
N GLY A 143 -8.10 -0.25 -10.62
CA GLY A 143 -6.95 -0.83 -9.92
C GLY A 143 -5.80 -1.17 -10.88
N THR A 144 -6.13 -1.80 -12.02
CA THR A 144 -5.15 -2.11 -13.07
C THR A 144 -4.47 -0.84 -13.60
N GLU A 145 -5.24 0.22 -13.81
CA GLU A 145 -4.72 1.49 -14.32
C GLU A 145 -3.83 2.18 -13.29
N LEU A 146 -4.19 2.16 -12.01
CA LEU A 146 -3.36 2.68 -10.91
C LEU A 146 -1.99 1.97 -10.86
N VAL A 147 -2.00 0.63 -10.94
CA VAL A 147 -0.76 -0.16 -10.97
C VAL A 147 0.06 0.17 -12.21
N ARG A 148 -0.56 0.21 -13.40
CA ARG A 148 0.12 0.53 -14.65
C ARG A 148 0.80 1.90 -14.61
N ILE A 149 0.11 2.92 -14.08
CA ILE A 149 0.67 4.28 -13.97
C ILE A 149 1.83 4.30 -12.97
N GLY A 150 1.65 3.71 -11.78
CA GLY A 150 2.69 3.68 -10.77
C GLY A 150 3.94 2.94 -11.24
N THR A 151 3.78 1.78 -11.89
CA THR A 151 4.90 1.01 -12.43
C THR A 151 5.66 1.78 -13.53
N ASN A 152 4.96 2.52 -14.39
CA ASN A 152 5.61 3.35 -15.40
C ASN A 152 6.40 4.49 -14.75
N MET A 153 5.83 5.17 -13.73
CA MET A 153 6.52 6.24 -13.01
C MET A 153 7.81 5.73 -12.33
N LEU A 154 7.76 4.55 -11.71
CA LEU A 154 8.92 3.92 -11.09
C LEU A 154 9.97 3.52 -12.12
N ALA A 155 9.55 2.98 -13.27
CA ALA A 155 10.47 2.63 -14.34
C ALA A 155 11.23 3.85 -14.90
N ASP A 156 10.57 5.01 -15.00
CA ASP A 156 11.17 6.27 -15.44
C ASP A 156 12.24 6.78 -14.47
N THR A 157 12.16 6.40 -13.19
CA THR A 157 13.20 6.71 -12.19
C THR A 157 14.37 5.70 -12.16
N GLY A 158 14.35 4.68 -13.02
CA GLY A 158 15.33 3.61 -13.04
C GLY A 158 15.06 2.47 -12.05
N THR A 159 13.97 2.56 -11.29
CA THR A 159 13.54 1.50 -10.35
C THR A 159 12.87 0.37 -11.11
N LYS A 160 13.34 -0.88 -10.94
CA LYS A 160 12.67 -2.04 -11.51
C LYS A 160 11.48 -2.43 -10.64
N VAL A 161 10.32 -2.60 -11.25
CA VAL A 161 9.11 -3.02 -10.55
C VAL A 161 8.96 -4.52 -10.66
N GLY A 162 8.96 -5.21 -9.52
CA GLY A 162 8.66 -6.63 -9.45
C GLY A 162 7.16 -6.85 -9.66
N HIS A 163 6.78 -7.41 -10.81
CA HIS A 163 5.44 -7.96 -11.00
C HIS A 163 5.44 -9.39 -10.50
N ASN A 164 4.76 -9.67 -9.41
CA ASN A 164 4.33 -11.02 -9.07
C ASN A 164 3.25 -11.44 -10.09
N SER A 165 3.69 -11.82 -11.29
CA SER A 165 2.81 -12.52 -12.23
C SER A 165 2.63 -13.94 -11.70
N ILE A 166 1.58 -14.17 -10.93
CA ILE A 166 1.04 -15.52 -10.79
C ILE A 166 0.58 -15.92 -12.19
N LYS A 167 1.40 -16.72 -12.87
CA LYS A 167 0.94 -17.39 -14.09
C LYS A 167 -0.11 -18.41 -13.68
N PRO A 168 -1.21 -18.52 -14.45
CA PRO A 168 -2.27 -19.50 -14.19
C PRO A 168 -1.78 -20.94 -14.29
#